data_807c66c7397e9e0503c0749501b90769
#
_entry.id   807c66c7397e9e0503c0749501b90769
#
_cell.length_a   1.000
_cell.length_b   1.000
_cell.length_c   1.000
_cell.angle_alpha   90.00
_cell.angle_beta   90.00
_cell.angle_gamma   90.00
#
_symmetry.space_group_name_H-M   'P 1'
#
loop_
_entity.id
_entity.type
_entity.pdbx_description
1 polymer ?
#
loop_
_entity_poly.entity_id
_entity_poly.type
_entity_poly.pdbx_seq_one_letter_code
_entity_poly.pdbx_strand_id
1 'polypeptide(L)'
;MTQVLSRVVEVVVFTRTGGAARVLVMRRAPDEPLNPGIWQIITGTLEGEETAVEGALREVGEETGLKPLRMWSVPYVNSFFDRKRNAVHMIPWFAVEADPAAKVRLSEEHVEFQWTSFDRAASLMAWPGQRHGIGIVMEEIVGGGPAASLTEIPL
;
A
#
# COMPACT_ATOMS: atom_id res chain seq x y z
N MET A 1 10.43 4.34 28.37
CA MET A 1 10.67 3.26 27.40
C MET A 1 9.89 3.55 26.12
N THR A 2 10.47 3.33 24.97
CA THR A 2 9.79 3.50 23.67
C THR A 2 8.84 2.33 23.41
N GLN A 3 7.61 2.62 23.00
CA GLN A 3 6.62 1.60 22.65
C GLN A 3 6.85 1.09 21.23
N VAL A 4 6.47 -0.16 20.95
CA VAL A 4 6.37 -0.71 19.60
C VAL A 4 4.91 -0.89 19.26
N LEU A 5 4.47 -0.31 18.15
CA LEU A 5 3.09 -0.32 17.69
C LEU A 5 2.98 -0.94 16.29
N SER A 6 1.97 -1.76 16.06
CA SER A 6 1.62 -2.30 14.76
C SER A 6 0.13 -2.06 14.52
N ARG A 7 -0.23 -0.85 14.15
CA ARG A 7 -1.62 -0.39 13.98
C ARG A 7 -1.90 0.21 12.62
N VAL A 8 -0.94 0.15 11.73
CA VAL A 8 -1.03 0.69 10.36
C VAL A 8 -0.66 -0.40 9.38
N VAL A 9 -1.29 -0.40 8.23
CA VAL A 9 -0.96 -1.27 7.10
C VAL A 9 -0.67 -0.41 5.87
N GLU A 10 0.16 -0.90 4.98
CA GLU A 10 0.42 -0.31 3.67
C GLU A 10 0.14 -1.34 2.57
N VAL A 11 -0.50 -0.91 1.49
CA VAL A 11 -0.88 -1.79 0.39
C VAL A 11 -0.46 -1.20 -0.95
N VAL A 12 0.30 -1.97 -1.71
CA VAL A 12 0.57 -1.68 -3.13
C VAL A 12 -0.51 -2.34 -3.96
N VAL A 13 -1.33 -1.54 -4.63
CA VAL A 13 -2.31 -2.04 -5.61
C VAL A 13 -1.70 -1.94 -6.99
N PHE A 14 -1.72 -3.03 -7.74
CA PHE A 14 -1.19 -3.08 -9.10
C PHE A 14 -2.13 -3.82 -10.04
N THR A 15 -1.94 -3.58 -11.34
CA THR A 15 -2.63 -4.28 -12.43
C THR A 15 -1.61 -4.85 -13.41
N ARG A 16 -2.01 -5.86 -14.19
CA ARG A 16 -1.23 -6.41 -15.29
C ARG A 16 -2.00 -6.24 -16.59
N THR A 17 -1.36 -5.67 -17.60
CA THR A 17 -1.93 -5.52 -18.93
C THR A 17 -0.83 -5.71 -19.97
N GLY A 18 -1.00 -6.68 -20.88
CA GLY A 18 -0.06 -6.89 -21.99
C GLY A 18 1.39 -7.13 -21.58
N GLY A 19 1.61 -7.83 -20.45
CA GLY A 19 2.94 -8.11 -19.90
C GLY A 19 3.56 -6.96 -19.09
N ALA A 20 2.90 -5.80 -19.01
CA ALA A 20 3.31 -4.68 -18.17
C ALA A 20 2.49 -4.64 -16.88
N ALA A 21 3.15 -4.30 -15.76
CA ALA A 21 2.49 -4.04 -14.50
C ALA A 21 2.48 -2.53 -14.21
N ARG A 22 1.37 -2.06 -13.64
CA ARG A 22 1.17 -0.66 -13.24
C ARG A 22 0.73 -0.60 -11.79
N VAL A 23 1.26 0.37 -11.07
CA VAL A 23 0.94 0.64 -9.65
C VAL A 23 -0.02 1.81 -9.56
N LEU A 24 -1.00 1.68 -8.67
CA LEU A 24 -1.87 2.78 -8.27
C LEU A 24 -1.14 3.65 -7.25
N VAL A 25 -1.01 4.93 -7.57
CA VAL A 25 -0.59 5.96 -6.61
C VAL A 25 -1.66 7.03 -6.54
N MET A 26 -1.85 7.59 -5.34
CA MET A 26 -2.90 8.57 -5.06
C MET A 26 -2.29 9.79 -4.38
N ARG A 27 -2.82 10.96 -4.68
CA ARG A 27 -2.40 12.21 -4.06
C ARG A 27 -3.39 12.64 -2.98
N ARG A 28 -2.88 12.87 -1.78
CA ARG A 28 -3.70 13.35 -0.67
C ARG A 28 -4.28 14.73 -0.96
N ALA A 29 -5.48 14.94 -0.46
CA ALA A 29 -6.14 16.25 -0.56
C ALA A 29 -5.30 17.33 0.14
N PRO A 30 -5.30 18.58 -0.38
CA PRO A 30 -4.49 19.67 0.17
C PRO A 30 -4.97 20.15 1.55
N ASP A 31 -6.19 19.83 1.95
CA ASP A 31 -6.79 20.15 3.25
C ASP A 31 -6.68 19.02 4.27
N GLU A 32 -6.02 17.90 3.91
CA GLU A 32 -5.77 16.81 4.86
C GLU A 32 -4.83 17.27 5.99
N PRO A 33 -5.17 16.96 7.26
CA PRO A 33 -4.37 17.43 8.40
C PRO A 33 -2.99 16.78 8.49
N LEU A 34 -2.83 15.60 7.91
CA LEU A 34 -1.57 14.85 7.94
C LEU A 34 -1.03 14.70 6.51
N ASN A 35 0.20 15.20 6.29
CA ASN A 35 0.91 15.11 5.00
C ASN A 35 0.05 15.54 3.80
N PRO A 36 -0.51 16.77 3.76
CA PRO A 36 -1.35 17.22 2.66
C PRO A 36 -0.58 17.25 1.33
N GLY A 37 -1.27 16.86 0.26
CA GLY A 37 -0.77 16.98 -1.12
C GLY A 37 0.32 16.00 -1.54
N ILE A 38 0.79 15.12 -0.66
CA ILE A 38 1.80 14.11 -1.04
C ILE A 38 1.19 12.97 -1.83
N TRP A 39 2.00 12.34 -2.67
CA TRP A 39 1.68 11.06 -3.30
C TRP A 39 1.93 9.91 -2.34
N GLN A 40 1.05 8.92 -2.38
CA GLN A 40 1.16 7.73 -1.54
C GLN A 40 0.52 6.50 -2.20
N ILE A 41 0.89 5.33 -1.67
CA ILE A 41 0.14 4.09 -1.82
C ILE A 41 -0.95 4.06 -0.75
N ILE A 42 -1.79 3.02 -0.73
CA ILE A 42 -2.79 2.86 0.33
C ILE A 42 -2.09 2.73 1.68
N THR A 43 -2.52 3.54 2.63
CA THR A 43 -2.03 3.54 4.01
C THR A 43 -3.21 3.73 4.94
N GLY A 44 -3.47 2.76 5.79
CA GLY A 44 -4.63 2.80 6.68
C GLY A 44 -4.33 2.36 8.10
N THR A 45 -5.13 2.83 9.03
CA THR A 45 -5.08 2.46 10.45
C THR A 45 -6.05 1.32 10.72
N LEU A 46 -5.58 0.30 11.44
CA LEU A 46 -6.40 -0.84 11.86
C LEU A 46 -7.49 -0.38 12.83
N GLU A 47 -8.70 -0.86 12.63
CA GLU A 47 -9.88 -0.56 13.43
C GLU A 47 -10.24 -1.73 14.37
N GLY A 48 -10.59 -1.40 15.60
CA GLY A 48 -11.03 -2.40 16.59
C GLY A 48 -10.07 -3.58 16.71
N GLU A 49 -10.58 -4.77 16.49
CA GLU A 49 -9.85 -6.04 16.58
C GLU A 49 -9.55 -6.66 15.20
N GLU A 50 -9.67 -5.88 14.12
CA GLU A 50 -9.37 -6.40 12.79
C GLU A 50 -7.91 -6.83 12.65
N THR A 51 -7.69 -7.90 11.91
CA THR A 51 -6.36 -8.33 11.51
C THR A 51 -5.76 -7.38 10.46
N ALA A 52 -4.45 -7.43 10.28
CA ALA A 52 -3.78 -6.63 9.24
C ALA A 52 -4.30 -6.94 7.83
N VAL A 53 -4.68 -8.19 7.55
CA VAL A 53 -5.27 -8.61 6.27
C VAL A 53 -6.66 -7.99 6.08
N GLU A 54 -7.52 -8.06 7.09
CA GLU A 54 -8.85 -7.45 7.04
C GLU A 54 -8.78 -5.94 6.86
N GLY A 55 -7.90 -5.28 7.62
CA GLY A 55 -7.67 -3.83 7.48
C GLY A 55 -7.15 -3.45 6.10
N ALA A 56 -6.21 -4.21 5.55
CA ALA A 56 -5.71 -3.97 4.20
C ALA A 56 -6.82 -4.10 3.14
N LEU A 57 -7.66 -5.12 3.22
CA LEU A 57 -8.80 -5.31 2.32
C LEU A 57 -9.84 -4.19 2.45
N ARG A 58 -10.17 -3.80 3.67
CA ARG A 58 -11.08 -2.68 3.95
C ARG A 58 -10.57 -1.38 3.33
N GLU A 59 -9.31 -1.04 3.58
CA GLU A 59 -8.69 0.19 3.05
C GLU A 59 -8.65 0.21 1.51
N VAL A 60 -8.33 -0.91 0.86
CA VAL A 60 -8.41 -1.01 -0.61
C VAL A 60 -9.81 -0.67 -1.11
N GLY A 61 -10.83 -1.24 -0.48
CA GLY A 61 -12.23 -0.97 -0.83
C GLY A 61 -12.65 0.47 -0.60
N GLU A 62 -12.34 1.03 0.58
CA GLU A 62 -12.74 2.39 0.98
C GLU A 62 -12.04 3.47 0.16
N GLU A 63 -10.73 3.35 -0.04
CA GLU A 63 -9.95 4.38 -0.72
C GLU A 63 -10.06 4.33 -2.25
N THR A 64 -10.38 3.16 -2.83
CA THR A 64 -10.32 2.98 -4.29
C THR A 64 -11.58 2.39 -4.93
N GLY A 65 -12.44 1.74 -4.15
CA GLY A 65 -13.57 0.98 -4.68
C GLY A 65 -13.19 -0.30 -5.44
N LEU A 66 -11.91 -0.66 -5.48
CA LEU A 66 -11.43 -1.85 -6.18
C LEU A 66 -11.66 -3.11 -5.37
N LYS A 67 -11.83 -4.24 -6.08
CA LYS A 67 -11.88 -5.57 -5.49
C LYS A 67 -10.60 -6.32 -5.83
N PRO A 68 -9.92 -6.90 -4.83
CA PRO A 68 -8.75 -7.73 -5.07
C PRO A 68 -9.09 -8.96 -5.93
N LEU A 69 -8.27 -9.24 -6.94
CA LEU A 69 -8.24 -10.51 -7.65
C LEU A 69 -7.32 -11.50 -6.95
N ARG A 70 -6.18 -11.01 -6.47
CA ARG A 70 -5.16 -11.75 -5.71
C ARG A 70 -4.52 -10.84 -4.68
N MET A 71 -4.02 -11.42 -3.61
CA MET A 71 -3.36 -10.68 -2.54
C MET A 71 -2.15 -11.44 -2.01
N TRP A 72 -1.13 -10.71 -1.59
CA TRP A 72 0.08 -11.26 -0.98
C TRP A 72 0.45 -10.51 0.29
N SER A 73 0.99 -11.24 1.26
CA SER A 73 1.79 -10.65 2.33
C SER A 73 3.19 -10.40 1.77
N VAL A 74 3.58 -9.15 1.66
CA VAL A 74 4.92 -8.79 1.16
C VAL A 74 5.96 -9.14 2.23
N PRO A 75 7.10 -9.78 1.89
CA PRO A 75 8.15 -10.07 2.87
C PRO A 75 8.93 -8.80 3.26
N TYR A 76 8.20 -7.81 3.77
CA TYR A 76 8.69 -6.50 4.16
C TYR A 76 7.84 -5.89 5.26
N VAL A 77 8.49 -5.28 6.22
CA VAL A 77 7.86 -4.46 7.26
C VAL A 77 8.54 -3.10 7.25
N ASN A 78 7.80 -2.04 6.94
CA ASN A 78 8.31 -0.68 7.08
C ASN A 78 8.31 -0.28 8.55
N SER A 79 9.29 0.50 8.97
CA SER A 79 9.32 0.99 10.34
C SER A 79 9.81 2.44 10.41
N PHE A 80 9.25 3.19 11.34
CA PHE A 80 9.69 4.55 11.64
C PHE A 80 9.45 4.91 13.11
N PHE A 81 10.21 5.89 13.59
CA PHE A 81 10.03 6.42 14.95
C PHE A 81 9.11 7.65 14.93
N ASP A 82 8.01 7.57 15.66
CA ASP A 82 7.12 8.70 15.94
C ASP A 82 7.58 9.41 17.21
N ARG A 83 8.21 10.55 17.03
CA ARG A 83 8.73 11.36 18.15
C ARG A 83 7.62 11.88 19.05
N LYS A 84 6.43 12.19 18.50
CA LYS A 84 5.32 12.75 19.29
C LYS A 84 4.73 11.73 20.25
N ARG A 85 4.67 10.47 19.82
CA ARG A 85 4.13 9.35 20.63
C ARG A 85 5.21 8.57 21.37
N ASN A 86 6.48 8.87 21.14
CA ASN A 86 7.61 8.07 21.63
C ASN A 86 7.42 6.58 21.29
N ALA A 87 7.15 6.29 20.04
CA ALA A 87 6.81 4.94 19.58
C ALA A 87 7.52 4.59 18.26
N VAL A 88 7.91 3.33 18.13
CA VAL A 88 8.30 2.75 16.83
C VAL A 88 7.07 2.09 16.21
N HIS A 89 6.71 2.51 15.01
CA HIS A 89 5.67 1.86 14.22
C HIS A 89 6.28 0.76 13.35
N MET A 90 5.69 -0.42 13.40
CA MET A 90 5.99 -1.57 12.55
C MET A 90 4.80 -1.75 11.61
N ILE A 91 5.00 -1.56 10.31
CA ILE A 91 3.93 -1.52 9.31
C ILE A 91 4.06 -2.71 8.38
N PRO A 92 3.20 -3.74 8.49
CA PRO A 92 3.17 -4.85 7.53
C PRO A 92 2.71 -4.36 6.16
N TRP A 93 3.27 -4.94 5.12
CA TRP A 93 3.00 -4.60 3.74
C TRP A 93 2.26 -5.71 3.00
N PHE A 94 1.34 -5.28 2.15
CA PHE A 94 0.56 -6.15 1.27
C PHE A 94 0.65 -5.69 -0.17
N ALA A 95 0.49 -6.62 -1.10
CA ALA A 95 0.32 -6.35 -2.51
C ALA A 95 -1.02 -6.92 -2.96
N VAL A 96 -1.75 -6.16 -3.76
CA VAL A 96 -3.06 -6.53 -4.29
C VAL A 96 -3.05 -6.36 -5.80
N GLU A 97 -3.41 -7.40 -6.51
CA GLU A 97 -3.68 -7.35 -7.94
C GLU A 97 -5.16 -7.03 -8.17
N ALA A 98 -5.42 -6.00 -8.95
CA ALA A 98 -6.76 -5.57 -9.33
C ALA A 98 -7.01 -5.75 -10.84
N ASP A 99 -8.29 -5.83 -11.21
CA ASP A 99 -8.69 -5.88 -12.61
C ASP A 99 -8.31 -4.56 -13.31
N PRO A 100 -7.53 -4.60 -14.41
CA PRO A 100 -7.15 -3.40 -15.15
C PRO A 100 -8.35 -2.66 -15.77
N ALA A 101 -9.49 -3.32 -15.94
CA ALA A 101 -10.73 -2.70 -16.43
C ALA A 101 -11.57 -2.06 -15.32
N ALA A 102 -11.26 -2.31 -14.05
CA ALA A 102 -11.99 -1.76 -12.93
C ALA A 102 -11.78 -0.25 -12.79
N LYS A 103 -12.83 0.46 -12.42
CA LYS A 103 -12.79 1.92 -12.24
C LYS A 103 -12.41 2.26 -10.80
N VAL A 104 -11.38 3.09 -10.65
CA VAL A 104 -10.99 3.66 -9.37
C VAL A 104 -12.01 4.73 -8.95
N ARG A 105 -12.47 4.67 -7.70
CA ARG A 105 -13.30 5.68 -7.04
C ARG A 105 -12.60 6.11 -5.76
N LEU A 106 -12.01 7.30 -5.79
CA LEU A 106 -11.29 7.84 -4.65
C LEU A 106 -12.26 8.20 -3.50
N SER A 107 -11.79 8.02 -2.27
CA SER A 107 -12.39 8.63 -1.09
C SER A 107 -12.07 10.14 -1.04
N GLU A 108 -12.63 10.84 -0.06
CA GLU A 108 -12.40 12.27 0.15
C GLU A 108 -10.96 12.61 0.56
N GLU A 109 -10.20 11.61 1.04
CA GLU A 109 -8.79 11.79 1.44
C GLU A 109 -7.85 12.06 0.27
N HIS A 110 -8.26 11.68 -0.95
CA HIS A 110 -7.45 11.77 -2.15
C HIS A 110 -8.17 12.56 -3.24
N VAL A 111 -7.41 13.37 -3.98
CA VAL A 111 -7.94 14.23 -5.07
C VAL A 111 -7.52 13.79 -6.46
N GLU A 112 -6.53 12.92 -6.56
CA GLU A 112 -5.95 12.49 -7.83
C GLU A 112 -5.37 11.08 -7.70
N PHE A 113 -5.40 10.30 -8.79
CA PHE A 113 -4.71 9.02 -8.86
C PHE A 113 -4.02 8.84 -10.21
N GLN A 114 -3.02 7.98 -10.24
CA GLN A 114 -2.32 7.55 -11.46
C GLN A 114 -2.04 6.05 -11.40
N TRP A 115 -2.20 5.39 -12.54
CA TRP A 115 -1.59 4.09 -12.80
C TRP A 115 -0.23 4.34 -13.47
N THR A 116 0.85 3.97 -12.82
CA THR A 116 2.19 4.30 -13.28
C THR A 116 3.15 3.10 -13.18
N SER A 117 4.36 3.24 -13.72
CA SER A 117 5.41 2.22 -13.54
C SER A 117 5.85 2.15 -12.08
N PHE A 118 6.44 1.02 -11.67
CA PHE A 118 6.97 0.85 -10.31
C PHE A 118 8.07 1.87 -10.00
N ASP A 119 8.97 2.14 -10.95
CA ASP A 119 10.03 3.14 -10.77
C ASP A 119 9.46 4.55 -10.55
N ARG A 120 8.45 4.91 -11.33
CA ARG A 120 7.78 6.20 -11.17
C ARG A 120 7.02 6.26 -9.85
N ALA A 121 6.32 5.21 -9.46
CA ALA A 121 5.62 5.13 -8.17
C ALA A 121 6.61 5.34 -7.02
N ALA A 122 7.72 4.60 -7.01
CA ALA A 122 8.75 4.77 -6.00
C ALA A 122 9.29 6.21 -5.96
N SER A 123 9.55 6.83 -7.13
CA SER A 123 10.06 8.20 -7.20
C SER A 123 9.10 9.26 -6.63
N LEU A 124 7.80 8.97 -6.60
CA LEU A 124 6.78 9.87 -6.06
C LEU A 124 6.65 9.78 -4.54
N MET A 125 7.12 8.70 -3.92
CA MET A 125 7.01 8.51 -2.47
C MET A 125 7.97 9.42 -1.70
N ALA A 126 7.44 10.16 -0.74
CA ALA A 126 8.24 11.02 0.14
C ALA A 126 9.15 10.18 1.06
N TRP A 127 8.68 9.02 1.52
CA TRP A 127 9.35 8.23 2.54
C TRP A 127 10.25 7.13 1.96
N PRO A 128 11.53 7.04 2.41
CA PRO A 128 12.46 6.02 1.94
C PRO A 128 11.94 4.58 2.09
N GLY A 129 11.28 4.29 3.20
CA GLY A 129 10.72 2.97 3.46
C GLY A 129 9.67 2.56 2.42
N GLN A 130 8.83 3.49 1.97
CA GLN A 130 7.86 3.22 0.91
C GLN A 130 8.54 2.99 -0.45
N ARG A 131 9.57 3.78 -0.79
CA ARG A 131 10.35 3.54 -2.01
C ARG A 131 10.97 2.15 -2.03
N HIS A 132 11.53 1.73 -0.91
CA HIS A 132 12.13 0.40 -0.77
C HIS A 132 11.09 -0.71 -0.87
N GLY A 133 9.97 -0.61 -0.18
CA GLY A 133 8.89 -1.59 -0.21
C GLY A 133 8.28 -1.78 -1.61
N ILE A 134 8.09 -0.70 -2.37
CA ILE A 134 7.64 -0.77 -3.77
C ILE A 134 8.62 -1.59 -4.62
N GLY A 135 9.93 -1.43 -4.41
CA GLY A 135 10.95 -2.23 -5.08
C GLY A 135 10.83 -3.73 -4.76
N ILE A 136 10.62 -4.07 -3.49
CA ILE A 136 10.40 -5.46 -3.05
C ILE A 136 9.14 -6.05 -3.70
N VAL A 137 8.05 -5.32 -3.77
CA VAL A 137 6.82 -5.80 -4.45
C VAL A 137 7.10 -6.08 -5.92
N MET A 138 7.85 -5.21 -6.60
CA MET A 138 8.22 -5.41 -8.00
C MET A 138 9.06 -6.68 -8.19
N GLU A 139 10.08 -6.88 -7.38
CA GLU A 139 10.99 -8.01 -7.51
C GLU A 139 10.35 -9.34 -7.07
N GLU A 140 9.76 -9.38 -5.88
CA GLU A 140 9.33 -10.62 -5.25
C GLU A 140 7.92 -11.05 -5.62
N ILE A 141 7.01 -10.12 -5.89
CA ILE A 141 5.61 -10.44 -6.18
C ILE A 141 5.34 -10.35 -7.69
N VAL A 142 5.51 -9.17 -8.27
CA VAL A 142 5.20 -8.93 -9.69
C VAL A 142 6.18 -9.65 -10.61
N GLY A 143 7.45 -9.61 -10.28
CA GLY A 143 8.53 -10.27 -11.02
C GLY A 143 8.56 -11.80 -10.87
N GLY A 144 7.69 -12.37 -10.02
CA GLY A 144 7.62 -13.81 -9.83
C GLY A 144 8.80 -14.40 -9.07
N GLY A 145 9.35 -13.66 -8.12
CA GLY A 145 10.35 -14.16 -7.19
C GLY A 145 9.84 -15.37 -6.37
N PRO A 146 10.71 -16.12 -5.70
CA PRO A 146 10.31 -17.31 -4.92
C PRO A 146 9.27 -17.03 -3.85
N ALA A 147 9.24 -15.83 -3.30
CA ALA A 147 8.29 -15.43 -2.28
C ALA A 147 6.83 -15.36 -2.78
N ALA A 148 6.59 -15.08 -4.05
CA ALA A 148 5.25 -14.88 -4.58
C ALA A 148 4.31 -16.06 -4.34
N SER A 149 4.78 -17.29 -4.57
CA SER A 149 3.96 -18.49 -4.33
C SER A 149 3.81 -18.86 -2.86
N LEU A 150 4.71 -18.40 -1.99
CA LEU A 150 4.73 -18.71 -0.58
C LEU A 150 3.93 -17.73 0.28
N THR A 151 3.68 -16.54 -0.23
CA THR A 151 3.07 -15.43 0.52
C THR A 151 1.69 -15.02 -0.02
N GLU A 152 1.18 -15.69 -1.04
CA GLU A 152 -0.18 -15.45 -1.54
C GLU A 152 -1.21 -15.80 -0.48
N ILE A 153 -2.15 -14.88 -0.28
CA ILE A 153 -3.23 -14.99 0.72
C ILE A 153 -4.49 -15.43 -0.01
N PRO A 154 -5.13 -16.54 0.40
CA PRO A 154 -6.44 -16.92 -0.12
C PRO A 154 -7.49 -15.84 0.16
N LEU A 155 -8.28 -15.48 -0.84
CA LEU A 155 -9.39 -14.51 -0.75
C LEU A 155 -10.73 -15.20 -0.67
#